data_8121cf615b805a1a18a31318e099aa5c
#
_entry.id   8121cf615b805a1a18a31318e099aa5c
#
_cell.length_a   1.000
_cell.length_b   1.000
_cell.length_c   1.000
_cell.angle_alpha   90.00
_cell.angle_beta   90.00
_cell.angle_gamma   90.00
#
_symmetry.space_group_name_H-M   'P 1'
#
loop_
_entity.id
_entity.type
_entity.pdbx_description
1 polymer ?
#
loop_
_entity_poly.entity_id
_entity_poly.type
_entity_poly.pdbx_seq_one_letter_code
_entity_poly.pdbx_strand_id
1 'polypeptide(L)'
;MKHRFTLLTLLALVMVFVGCGSHTKNNAPQSDENYVVILSMDAFRHDLADFYETPTLDSIARVGVFSEIMPCFPSNTFPNHYSMATGLHPDHHGIVNNSFYAKELGKSYSISDPDARVNADFYKGEPIWNTVERQGQVAHVYTWVGVEAPINDHFPTEYVLYDVNRSRRELADLVLGALCNPNVEEIPNLTMWYFDEPDAVEHRYSPISDETKAVVEDIDNILAYFMREVRKSPVYDKINFIFTGDHGMTELSPDRYVNIYQWIPDKIKYYYNSNPVTLEPKAGLLDEVYAELKAHEAEGHYQVWKREEVPAEFHYGSFESRIYPIVLLPETGWKVVYNKDPEGGRPRPKSSTHGFSPFDRDMHIAFYACGPAFKKNYKHDKIFYNLNDHLIITKILGIEPAQPNDCNWDDVKGMFR
;
A
#
# COMPACT_ATOMS: atom_id res chain seq x y z
N MET A 1 13.09 -75.55 -53.55
CA MET A 1 14.14 -75.41 -52.57
C MET A 1 13.73 -74.29 -51.58
N LYS A 2 13.50 -74.68 -50.34
CA LYS A 2 12.89 -73.82 -49.30
C LYS A 2 14.02 -73.17 -48.49
N HIS A 3 14.13 -71.85 -48.49
CA HIS A 3 15.00 -71.16 -47.54
C HIS A 3 14.10 -70.61 -46.44
N ARG A 4 14.36 -71.07 -45.19
CA ARG A 4 13.81 -70.58 -43.95
C ARG A 4 14.68 -69.41 -43.50
N PHE A 5 14.12 -68.24 -43.31
CA PHE A 5 14.72 -67.14 -42.58
C PHE A 5 14.24 -67.21 -41.14
N THR A 6 15.18 -67.31 -40.22
CA THR A 6 14.99 -67.30 -38.78
C THR A 6 15.04 -65.85 -38.32
N LEU A 7 13.95 -65.34 -37.76
CA LEU A 7 13.87 -63.98 -37.19
C LEU A 7 14.34 -64.04 -35.73
N LEU A 8 15.48 -63.42 -35.44
CA LEU A 8 15.93 -63.18 -34.06
C LEU A 8 15.25 -61.93 -33.52
N THR A 9 14.35 -62.11 -32.55
CA THR A 9 13.76 -61.04 -31.79
C THR A 9 14.70 -60.63 -30.64
N LEU A 10 15.27 -59.43 -30.76
CA LEU A 10 16.06 -58.79 -29.73
C LEU A 10 15.09 -58.12 -28.73
N LEU A 11 14.97 -58.66 -27.51
CA LEU A 11 14.18 -58.11 -26.43
C LEU A 11 15.04 -57.03 -25.76
N ALA A 12 14.80 -55.74 -26.04
CA ALA A 12 15.42 -54.63 -25.30
C ALA A 12 14.68 -54.43 -23.98
N LEU A 13 15.35 -54.76 -22.88
CA LEU A 13 14.91 -54.52 -21.51
C LEU A 13 15.11 -53.03 -21.18
N VAL A 14 14.05 -52.22 -21.24
CA VAL A 14 14.06 -50.85 -20.79
C VAL A 14 13.91 -50.85 -19.25
N MET A 15 15.00 -50.66 -18.56
CA MET A 15 14.95 -50.36 -17.12
C MET A 15 14.50 -48.89 -16.92
N VAL A 16 13.24 -48.73 -16.51
CA VAL A 16 12.76 -47.45 -16.00
C VAL A 16 13.31 -47.28 -14.58
N PHE A 17 14.33 -46.44 -14.44
CA PHE A 17 14.74 -45.93 -13.14
C PHE A 17 13.67 -44.96 -12.67
N VAL A 18 12.75 -45.40 -11.81
CA VAL A 18 11.95 -44.52 -10.99
C VAL A 18 12.85 -43.94 -9.91
N GLY A 19 13.44 -42.79 -10.20
CA GLY A 19 14.11 -42.00 -9.18
C GLY A 19 13.08 -41.45 -8.22
N CYS A 20 12.87 -42.12 -7.07
CA CYS A 20 12.28 -41.47 -5.91
C CYS A 20 13.22 -40.33 -5.48
N GLY A 21 13.01 -39.15 -5.99
CA GLY A 21 13.54 -37.92 -5.41
C GLY A 21 12.92 -37.76 -4.02
N SER A 22 13.56 -38.27 -2.99
CA SER A 22 13.29 -37.84 -1.63
C SER A 22 13.64 -36.35 -1.58
N HIS A 23 12.63 -35.47 -1.62
CA HIS A 23 12.79 -34.13 -1.09
C HIS A 23 13.11 -34.28 0.39
N THR A 24 14.40 -34.33 0.72
CA THR A 24 14.85 -34.03 2.06
C THR A 24 14.47 -32.58 2.32
N LYS A 25 13.35 -32.37 3.02
CA LYS A 25 13.11 -31.10 3.70
C LYS A 25 14.36 -30.86 4.53
N ASN A 26 15.15 -29.85 4.19
CA ASN A 26 16.18 -29.34 5.07
C ASN A 26 15.43 -28.86 6.32
N ASN A 27 15.45 -29.70 7.36
CA ASN A 27 15.13 -29.28 8.72
C ASN A 27 16.26 -28.33 9.14
N ALA A 28 16.19 -27.06 8.72
CA ALA A 28 16.81 -26.00 9.47
C ALA A 28 16.28 -26.10 10.90
N PRO A 29 17.12 -25.91 11.94
CA PRO A 29 16.62 -25.90 13.30
C PRO A 29 15.49 -24.87 13.37
N GLN A 30 14.35 -25.26 13.94
CA GLN A 30 13.21 -24.41 14.23
C GLN A 30 13.77 -23.22 15.05
N SER A 31 14.19 -22.15 14.37
CA SER A 31 14.47 -20.87 15.01
C SER A 31 13.19 -20.45 15.74
N ASP A 32 13.32 -19.67 16.80
CA ASP A 32 12.16 -19.06 17.48
C ASP A 32 11.37 -18.24 16.47
N GLU A 33 10.53 -18.91 15.66
CA GLU A 33 9.78 -18.31 14.56
C GLU A 33 8.83 -17.27 15.10
N ASN A 34 9.01 -16.04 14.70
CA ASN A 34 8.07 -14.96 14.92
C ASN A 34 7.05 -14.92 13.78
N TYR A 35 5.88 -14.40 14.10
CA TYR A 35 4.80 -14.19 13.15
C TYR A 35 4.45 -12.70 13.12
N VAL A 36 4.06 -12.20 11.95
CA VAL A 36 3.62 -10.81 11.78
C VAL A 36 2.23 -10.80 11.16
N VAL A 37 1.34 -10.04 11.78
CA VAL A 37 0.01 -9.73 11.27
C VAL A 37 -0.08 -8.22 11.12
N ILE A 38 -0.25 -7.73 9.90
CA ILE A 38 -0.42 -6.31 9.61
C ILE A 38 -1.80 -6.05 9.00
N LEU A 39 -2.55 -5.13 9.59
CA LEU A 39 -3.78 -4.56 9.03
C LEU A 39 -3.51 -3.11 8.61
N SER A 40 -3.85 -2.78 7.37
CA SER A 40 -4.00 -1.41 6.91
C SER A 40 -5.49 -1.04 6.85
N MET A 41 -5.83 0.08 7.47
CA MET A 41 -7.15 0.71 7.43
C MET A 41 -7.02 1.98 6.59
N ASP A 42 -7.70 2.02 5.44
CA ASP A 42 -7.56 3.10 4.46
C ASP A 42 -7.94 4.46 5.06
N ALA A 43 -7.08 5.44 4.90
CA ALA A 43 -7.21 6.80 5.43
C ALA A 43 -7.34 6.90 6.97
N PHE A 44 -6.86 5.92 7.74
CA PHE A 44 -6.92 5.99 9.20
C PHE A 44 -5.97 7.07 9.74
N ARG A 45 -6.44 8.32 9.71
CA ARG A 45 -5.69 9.52 10.10
C ARG A 45 -5.22 9.42 11.56
N HIS A 46 -4.05 9.96 11.84
CA HIS A 46 -3.33 9.83 13.11
C HIS A 46 -4.13 10.22 14.37
N ASP A 47 -5.15 11.07 14.23
CA ASP A 47 -5.92 11.65 15.32
C ASP A 47 -7.38 11.14 15.41
N LEU A 48 -7.82 10.22 14.54
CA LEU A 48 -9.21 9.69 14.59
C LEU A 48 -9.56 9.09 15.95
N ALA A 49 -8.60 8.44 16.61
CA ALA A 49 -8.79 7.90 17.94
C ALA A 49 -8.93 8.97 19.05
N ASP A 50 -8.57 10.22 18.77
CA ASP A 50 -8.80 11.35 19.70
C ASP A 50 -10.24 11.87 19.62
N PHE A 51 -10.93 11.63 18.49
CA PHE A 51 -12.30 12.08 18.26
C PHE A 51 -13.35 11.00 18.51
N TYR A 52 -12.98 9.72 18.40
CA TYR A 52 -13.91 8.60 18.41
C TYR A 52 -13.52 7.54 19.43
N GLU A 53 -14.52 6.76 19.90
CA GLU A 53 -14.30 5.70 20.88
C GLU A 53 -13.61 4.49 20.25
N THR A 54 -12.32 4.32 20.55
CA THR A 54 -11.49 3.23 20.04
C THR A 54 -10.81 2.44 21.18
N PRO A 55 -11.57 1.83 22.11
CA PRO A 55 -11.01 1.21 23.31
C PRO A 55 -10.05 0.04 23.03
N THR A 56 -10.19 -0.61 21.87
CA THR A 56 -9.29 -1.70 21.46
C THR A 56 -7.94 -1.14 21.03
N LEU A 57 -7.91 -0.13 20.15
CA LEU A 57 -6.68 0.55 19.74
C LEU A 57 -5.97 1.19 20.93
N ASP A 58 -6.72 1.81 21.83
CA ASP A 58 -6.19 2.34 23.10
C ASP A 58 -5.54 1.25 23.97
N SER A 59 -6.16 0.08 24.01
CA SER A 59 -5.59 -1.05 24.74
C SER A 59 -4.30 -1.55 24.08
N ILE A 60 -4.25 -1.60 22.75
CA ILE A 60 -3.06 -1.99 21.98
C ILE A 60 -1.94 -1.00 22.23
N ALA A 61 -2.20 0.30 22.20
CA ALA A 61 -1.21 1.35 22.52
C ALA A 61 -0.63 1.19 23.94
N ARG A 62 -1.48 0.88 24.94
CA ARG A 62 -1.05 0.67 26.33
C ARG A 62 -0.16 -0.56 26.53
N VAL A 63 -0.39 -1.64 25.78
CA VAL A 63 0.41 -2.88 25.89
C VAL A 63 1.57 -2.94 24.89
N GLY A 64 1.64 -2.02 23.96
CA GLY A 64 2.58 -1.99 22.87
C GLY A 64 3.15 -0.60 22.56
N VAL A 65 3.18 -0.26 21.28
CA VAL A 65 3.71 0.97 20.71
C VAL A 65 2.59 1.74 20.03
N PHE A 66 2.61 3.05 20.19
CA PHE A 66 1.89 4.01 19.36
C PHE A 66 2.88 4.95 18.68
N SER A 67 2.65 5.30 17.43
CA SER A 67 3.39 6.32 16.68
C SER A 67 2.48 7.07 15.74
N GLU A 68 2.77 8.34 15.50
CA GLU A 68 2.30 9.07 14.32
C GLU A 68 3.32 8.82 13.20
N ILE A 69 2.87 8.40 12.02
CA ILE A 69 3.72 8.14 10.87
C ILE A 69 3.24 8.94 9.66
N MET A 70 4.07 9.12 8.64
CA MET A 70 3.68 9.83 7.44
C MET A 70 3.66 8.93 6.21
N PRO A 71 2.76 9.19 5.24
CA PRO A 71 2.74 8.49 3.97
C PRO A 71 3.92 8.91 3.09
N CYS A 72 4.22 8.10 2.06
CA CYS A 72 5.01 8.54 0.93
C CYS A 72 4.22 9.50 0.04
N PHE A 73 4.92 10.34 -0.73
CA PHE A 73 4.26 11.19 -1.71
C PHE A 73 4.16 10.49 -3.08
N PRO A 74 2.99 10.56 -3.74
CA PRO A 74 1.74 11.18 -3.30
C PRO A 74 1.01 10.35 -2.23
N SER A 75 0.33 11.05 -1.31
CA SER A 75 -0.40 10.46 -0.18
C SER A 75 -1.71 9.82 -0.67
N ASN A 76 -1.60 8.83 -1.55
CA ASN A 76 -2.69 8.13 -2.21
C ASN A 76 -2.61 6.62 -1.95
N THR A 77 -3.75 5.93 -2.00
CA THR A 77 -3.94 4.54 -1.60
C THR A 77 -2.95 3.57 -2.25
N PHE A 78 -2.95 3.47 -3.59
CA PHE A 78 -2.14 2.47 -4.27
C PHE A 78 -0.64 2.73 -4.16
N PRO A 79 -0.13 3.99 -4.35
CA PRO A 79 1.26 4.30 -4.07
C PRO A 79 1.71 3.88 -2.68
N ASN A 80 0.93 4.19 -1.64
CA ASN A 80 1.34 3.94 -0.25
C ASN A 80 1.26 2.47 0.16
N HIS A 81 0.19 1.75 -0.19
CA HIS A 81 0.13 0.31 0.08
C HIS A 81 1.26 -0.46 -0.61
N TYR A 82 1.63 -0.02 -1.83
CA TYR A 82 2.74 -0.67 -2.52
C TYR A 82 4.11 -0.21 -1.98
N SER A 83 4.22 1.03 -1.45
CA SER A 83 5.39 1.45 -0.67
C SER A 83 5.57 0.62 0.60
N MET A 84 4.51 0.38 1.37
CA MET A 84 4.54 -0.48 2.57
C MET A 84 4.97 -1.92 2.21
N ALA A 85 4.52 -2.43 1.06
CA ALA A 85 4.88 -3.76 0.61
C ALA A 85 6.33 -3.87 0.12
N THR A 86 6.90 -2.84 -0.50
CA THR A 86 8.23 -2.91 -1.16
C THR A 86 9.35 -2.24 -0.40
N GLY A 87 9.03 -1.36 0.55
CA GLY A 87 10.01 -0.49 1.19
C GLY A 87 10.59 0.58 0.25
N LEU A 88 9.88 0.91 -0.83
CA LEU A 88 10.32 1.88 -1.84
C LEU A 88 9.36 3.07 -1.91
N HIS A 89 9.90 4.23 -2.27
CA HIS A 89 9.06 5.37 -2.66
C HIS A 89 8.32 5.11 -3.98
N PRO A 90 7.16 5.75 -4.24
CA PRO A 90 6.39 5.61 -5.47
C PRO A 90 7.19 5.81 -6.76
N ASP A 91 8.15 6.70 -6.74
CA ASP A 91 9.06 6.99 -7.85
C ASP A 91 10.02 5.82 -8.17
N HIS A 92 10.29 4.95 -7.19
CA HIS A 92 11.16 3.79 -7.34
C HIS A 92 10.38 2.51 -7.65
N HIS A 93 9.19 2.31 -7.03
CA HIS A 93 8.37 1.12 -7.32
C HIS A 93 7.41 1.30 -8.49
N GLY A 94 7.26 2.52 -9.01
CA GLY A 94 6.58 2.81 -10.27
C GLY A 94 5.06 2.93 -10.22
N ILE A 95 4.38 2.69 -9.11
CA ILE A 95 2.97 3.05 -8.91
C ILE A 95 2.95 4.51 -8.42
N VAL A 96 3.13 5.42 -9.37
CA VAL A 96 3.38 6.85 -9.10
C VAL A 96 2.12 7.64 -8.73
N ASN A 97 0.94 7.07 -8.94
CA ASN A 97 -0.36 7.61 -8.52
C ASN A 97 -1.45 6.53 -8.64
N ASN A 98 -2.68 6.81 -8.19
CA ASN A 98 -3.85 5.95 -8.41
C ASN A 98 -4.23 5.86 -9.91
N SER A 99 -3.81 6.83 -10.73
CA SER A 99 -3.96 6.79 -12.18
C SER A 99 -2.80 7.53 -12.86
N PHE A 100 -2.20 6.92 -13.88
CA PHE A 100 -1.11 7.49 -14.68
C PHE A 100 -0.98 6.80 -16.03
N TYR A 101 -0.23 7.40 -16.95
CA TYR A 101 0.13 6.76 -18.22
C TYR A 101 1.60 6.36 -18.22
N ALA A 102 1.88 5.08 -18.42
CA ALA A 102 3.22 4.54 -18.53
C ALA A 102 3.66 4.58 -20.01
N LYS A 103 4.47 5.56 -20.38
CA LYS A 103 4.94 5.76 -21.77
C LYS A 103 5.71 4.54 -22.28
N GLU A 104 6.53 3.92 -21.41
CA GLU A 104 7.34 2.74 -21.73
C GLU A 104 6.52 1.50 -22.02
N LEU A 105 5.32 1.41 -21.46
CA LEU A 105 4.40 0.30 -21.69
C LEU A 105 3.34 0.62 -22.77
N GLY A 106 3.20 1.91 -23.13
CA GLY A 106 2.12 2.36 -24.00
C GLY A 106 0.72 2.14 -23.41
N LYS A 107 0.59 2.07 -22.09
CA LYS A 107 -0.64 1.72 -21.36
C LYS A 107 -0.93 2.72 -20.24
N SER A 108 -2.22 2.92 -19.95
CA SER A 108 -2.65 3.63 -18.75
C SER A 108 -2.83 2.66 -17.58
N TYR A 109 -2.50 3.13 -16.38
CA TYR A 109 -2.84 2.49 -15.12
C TYR A 109 -3.99 3.25 -14.48
N SER A 110 -4.93 2.53 -13.88
CA SER A 110 -5.96 3.09 -13.02
C SER A 110 -6.41 2.04 -12.01
N ILE A 111 -6.64 2.46 -10.77
CA ILE A 111 -7.19 1.58 -9.73
C ILE A 111 -8.59 1.04 -10.07
N SER A 112 -9.33 1.74 -10.92
CA SER A 112 -10.64 1.30 -11.42
C SER A 112 -10.58 0.33 -12.61
N ASP A 113 -9.38 0.09 -13.17
CA ASP A 113 -9.18 -0.82 -14.32
C ASP A 113 -8.60 -2.17 -13.84
N PRO A 114 -9.41 -3.25 -13.81
CA PRO A 114 -8.95 -4.58 -13.41
C PRO A 114 -7.80 -5.11 -14.26
N ASP A 115 -7.81 -4.83 -15.58
CA ASP A 115 -6.76 -5.30 -16.49
C ASP A 115 -5.42 -4.61 -16.22
N ALA A 116 -5.45 -3.36 -15.78
CA ALA A 116 -4.26 -2.65 -15.36
C ALA A 116 -3.73 -3.18 -14.02
N ARG A 117 -4.60 -3.44 -13.05
CA ARG A 117 -4.20 -3.94 -11.72
C ARG A 117 -3.51 -5.29 -11.76
N VAL A 118 -3.93 -6.19 -12.63
CA VAL A 118 -3.33 -7.54 -12.76
C VAL A 118 -2.07 -7.56 -13.64
N ASN A 119 -1.70 -6.44 -14.27
CA ASN A 119 -0.53 -6.38 -15.14
C ASN A 119 0.75 -6.09 -14.35
N ALA A 120 1.57 -7.11 -14.12
CA ALA A 120 2.81 -7.03 -13.37
C ALA A 120 3.84 -6.02 -13.93
N ASP A 121 3.77 -5.65 -15.22
CA ASP A 121 4.71 -4.69 -15.83
C ASP A 121 4.66 -3.30 -15.17
N PHE A 122 3.54 -2.93 -14.55
CA PHE A 122 3.41 -1.67 -13.84
C PHE A 122 4.16 -1.66 -12.50
N TYR A 123 4.33 -2.80 -11.86
CA TYR A 123 4.89 -2.94 -10.52
C TYR A 123 6.38 -3.19 -10.58
N LYS A 124 7.17 -2.34 -9.94
CA LYS A 124 8.62 -2.51 -9.78
C LYS A 124 8.95 -2.83 -8.31
N GLY A 125 10.15 -3.29 -8.07
CA GLY A 125 10.57 -3.74 -6.75
C GLY A 125 10.09 -5.16 -6.42
N GLU A 126 10.40 -5.62 -5.23
CA GLU A 126 9.99 -6.93 -4.71
C GLU A 126 9.06 -6.72 -3.51
N PRO A 127 7.80 -7.11 -3.59
CA PRO A 127 6.90 -6.97 -2.47
C PRO A 127 7.24 -7.95 -1.34
N ILE A 128 6.88 -7.58 -0.12
CA ILE A 128 7.26 -8.29 1.11
C ILE A 128 6.82 -9.77 1.12
N TRP A 129 5.70 -10.13 0.51
CA TRP A 129 5.27 -11.52 0.40
C TRP A 129 6.23 -12.36 -0.45
N ASN A 130 6.78 -11.80 -1.54
CA ASN A 130 7.82 -12.46 -2.33
C ASN A 130 9.12 -12.59 -1.52
N THR A 131 9.50 -11.54 -0.80
CA THR A 131 10.69 -11.52 0.07
C THR A 131 10.63 -12.60 1.15
N VAL A 132 9.47 -12.76 1.78
CA VAL A 132 9.19 -13.77 2.81
C VAL A 132 9.32 -15.18 2.22
N GLU A 133 8.63 -15.44 1.11
CA GLU A 133 8.61 -16.80 0.52
C GLU A 133 9.90 -17.20 -0.15
N ARG A 134 10.61 -16.25 -0.76
CA ARG A 134 11.95 -16.49 -1.29
C ARG A 134 12.94 -16.94 -0.20
N GLN A 135 12.70 -16.57 1.06
CA GLN A 135 13.52 -16.95 2.21
C GLN A 135 12.95 -18.13 3.01
N GLY A 136 11.96 -18.85 2.43
CA GLY A 136 11.47 -20.12 2.94
C GLY A 136 10.39 -20.00 4.02
N GLN A 137 9.84 -18.83 4.22
CA GLN A 137 8.67 -18.59 5.09
C GLN A 137 7.39 -18.49 4.24
N VAL A 138 6.22 -18.41 4.89
CA VAL A 138 4.90 -18.43 4.23
C VAL A 138 4.21 -17.08 4.40
N ALA A 139 3.63 -16.55 3.31
CA ALA A 139 2.85 -15.33 3.31
C ALA A 139 1.41 -15.56 2.86
N HIS A 140 0.44 -15.05 3.65
CA HIS A 140 -0.95 -14.94 3.26
C HIS A 140 -1.35 -13.47 3.14
N VAL A 141 -1.97 -13.08 2.02
CA VAL A 141 -2.26 -11.69 1.71
C VAL A 141 -3.73 -11.52 1.33
N TYR A 142 -4.47 -10.75 2.11
CA TYR A 142 -5.89 -10.55 1.95
C TYR A 142 -6.17 -9.11 1.51
N THR A 143 -6.67 -8.96 0.28
CA THR A 143 -7.15 -7.69 -0.30
C THR A 143 -6.10 -6.57 -0.45
N TRP A 144 -4.80 -6.86 -0.26
CA TRP A 144 -3.73 -5.88 -0.35
C TRP A 144 -3.44 -5.46 -1.79
N VAL A 145 -3.08 -4.18 -1.98
CA VAL A 145 -2.71 -3.63 -3.30
C VAL A 145 -1.51 -4.36 -3.91
N GLY A 146 -1.64 -4.74 -5.17
CA GLY A 146 -0.60 -5.45 -5.93
C GLY A 146 -0.67 -6.97 -5.84
N VAL A 147 -1.44 -7.54 -4.90
CA VAL A 147 -1.57 -9.01 -4.81
C VAL A 147 -2.29 -9.64 -6.01
N GLU A 148 -3.02 -8.84 -6.78
CA GLU A 148 -3.73 -9.27 -7.98
C GLU A 148 -2.79 -9.60 -9.16
N ALA A 149 -1.54 -9.11 -9.13
CA ALA A 149 -0.56 -9.27 -10.20
C ALA A 149 0.54 -10.29 -9.83
N PRO A 150 0.99 -11.12 -10.78
CA PRO A 150 2.12 -12.04 -10.56
C PRO A 150 3.45 -11.29 -10.58
N ILE A 151 3.67 -10.44 -9.58
CA ILE A 151 4.87 -9.61 -9.49
C ILE A 151 6.11 -10.50 -9.34
N ASN A 152 7.10 -10.30 -10.23
CA ASN A 152 8.28 -11.18 -10.34
C ASN A 152 7.91 -12.66 -10.56
N ASP A 153 6.87 -12.90 -11.37
CA ASP A 153 6.31 -14.23 -11.70
C ASP A 153 5.85 -15.03 -10.46
N HIS A 154 5.43 -14.34 -9.40
CA HIS A 154 5.09 -14.97 -8.13
C HIS A 154 3.81 -14.40 -7.51
N PHE A 155 3.00 -15.28 -6.90
CA PHE A 155 1.90 -14.95 -6.00
C PHE A 155 2.21 -15.48 -4.60
N PRO A 156 1.69 -14.86 -3.53
CA PRO A 156 1.82 -15.44 -2.19
C PRO A 156 1.12 -16.81 -2.10
N THR A 157 1.50 -17.62 -1.12
CA THR A 157 0.95 -18.98 -0.90
C THR A 157 -0.57 -18.98 -0.84
N GLU A 158 -1.15 -17.99 -0.20
CA GLU A 158 -2.60 -17.77 -0.16
C GLU A 158 -2.88 -16.27 -0.36
N TYR A 159 -3.87 -15.96 -1.19
CA TYR A 159 -4.32 -14.58 -1.34
C TYR A 159 -5.81 -14.49 -1.63
N VAL A 160 -6.38 -13.37 -1.20
CA VAL A 160 -7.81 -13.08 -1.40
C VAL A 160 -7.93 -11.73 -2.07
N LEU A 161 -8.62 -11.70 -3.20
CA LEU A 161 -8.84 -10.46 -3.96
C LEU A 161 -9.88 -9.57 -3.27
N TYR A 162 -9.75 -8.26 -3.51
CA TYR A 162 -10.73 -7.28 -3.04
C TYR A 162 -12.11 -7.56 -3.65
N ASP A 163 -13.12 -7.55 -2.79
CA ASP A 163 -14.53 -7.69 -3.14
C ASP A 163 -15.34 -6.72 -2.29
N VAL A 164 -15.94 -5.72 -2.94
CA VAL A 164 -16.76 -4.67 -2.29
C VAL A 164 -17.96 -5.23 -1.49
N ASN A 165 -18.39 -6.46 -1.79
CA ASN A 165 -19.50 -7.11 -1.10
C ASN A 165 -19.05 -7.91 0.13
N ARG A 166 -17.75 -8.10 0.34
CA ARG A 166 -17.22 -8.81 1.51
C ARG A 166 -17.17 -7.86 2.68
N SER A 167 -17.86 -8.20 3.75
CA SER A 167 -17.80 -7.42 4.99
C SER A 167 -16.43 -7.52 5.65
N ARG A 168 -16.03 -6.47 6.36
CA ARG A 168 -14.80 -6.45 7.20
C ARG A 168 -14.76 -7.61 8.20
N ARG A 169 -15.93 -8.01 8.71
CA ARG A 169 -16.06 -9.14 9.62
C ARG A 169 -15.75 -10.48 8.95
N GLU A 170 -16.27 -10.72 7.75
CA GLU A 170 -15.95 -11.92 6.97
C GLU A 170 -14.45 -11.98 6.64
N LEU A 171 -13.84 -10.83 6.33
CA LEU A 171 -12.40 -10.77 6.08
C LEU A 171 -11.61 -11.13 7.36
N ALA A 172 -12.01 -10.59 8.52
CA ALA A 172 -11.41 -10.95 9.80
C ALA A 172 -11.55 -12.46 10.12
N ASP A 173 -12.68 -13.07 9.76
CA ASP A 173 -12.91 -14.51 9.96
C ASP A 173 -12.00 -15.36 9.04
N LEU A 174 -11.72 -14.93 7.80
CA LEU A 174 -10.75 -15.57 6.91
C LEU A 174 -9.33 -15.53 7.51
N VAL A 175 -8.90 -14.36 7.99
CA VAL A 175 -7.58 -14.19 8.62
C VAL A 175 -7.48 -15.05 9.89
N LEU A 176 -8.52 -15.06 10.73
CA LEU A 176 -8.57 -15.92 11.90
C LEU A 176 -8.51 -17.41 11.56
N GLY A 177 -9.15 -17.82 10.45
CA GLY A 177 -9.09 -19.20 9.96
C GLY A 177 -7.67 -19.66 9.69
N ALA A 178 -6.84 -18.81 9.10
CA ALA A 178 -5.43 -19.08 8.84
C ALA A 178 -4.60 -19.10 10.13
N LEU A 179 -4.77 -18.07 10.98
CA LEU A 179 -3.95 -17.91 12.20
C LEU A 179 -4.30 -18.92 13.32
N CYS A 180 -5.52 -19.41 13.35
CA CYS A 180 -6.00 -20.39 14.35
C CYS A 180 -5.99 -21.83 13.80
N ASN A 181 -5.27 -22.11 12.73
CA ASN A 181 -5.12 -23.47 12.20
C ASN A 181 -4.46 -24.35 13.26
N PRO A 182 -5.02 -25.54 13.58
CA PRO A 182 -4.42 -26.47 14.55
C PRO A 182 -3.09 -27.06 14.06
N ASN A 183 -2.85 -27.08 12.74
CA ASN A 183 -1.55 -27.43 12.17
C ASN A 183 -0.65 -26.20 12.11
N VAL A 184 0.29 -26.08 13.04
CA VAL A 184 1.20 -24.94 13.15
C VAL A 184 2.04 -24.74 11.88
N GLU A 185 2.36 -25.79 11.15
CA GLU A 185 3.15 -25.72 9.90
C GLU A 185 2.37 -25.03 8.75
N GLU A 186 1.06 -24.90 8.87
CA GLU A 186 0.19 -24.22 7.90
C GLU A 186 -0.13 -22.77 8.30
N ILE A 187 0.32 -22.31 9.47
CA ILE A 187 0.13 -20.92 9.89
C ILE A 187 1.16 -20.03 9.17
N PRO A 188 0.69 -18.98 8.46
CA PRO A 188 1.63 -18.11 7.74
C PRO A 188 2.50 -17.28 8.69
N ASN A 189 3.78 -17.11 8.34
CA ASN A 189 4.71 -16.26 9.07
C ASN A 189 4.33 -14.76 8.89
N LEU A 190 3.84 -14.40 7.69
CA LEU A 190 3.32 -13.09 7.39
C LEU A 190 1.84 -13.17 7.00
N THR A 191 1.00 -12.39 7.67
CA THR A 191 -0.39 -12.15 7.29
C THR A 191 -0.59 -10.67 7.05
N MET A 192 -0.98 -10.29 5.83
CA MET A 192 -1.33 -8.91 5.46
C MET A 192 -2.81 -8.84 5.11
N TRP A 193 -3.51 -7.82 5.60
CA TRP A 193 -4.91 -7.58 5.26
C TRP A 193 -5.25 -6.10 5.25
N TYR A 194 -6.33 -5.73 4.55
CA TYR A 194 -6.68 -4.35 4.28
C TYR A 194 -8.18 -4.13 4.37
N PHE A 195 -8.57 -3.01 4.97
CA PHE A 195 -9.91 -2.45 4.95
C PHE A 195 -9.95 -1.18 4.11
N ASP A 196 -10.97 -1.03 3.26
CA ASP A 196 -11.23 0.13 2.41
C ASP A 196 -11.89 1.31 3.14
N GLU A 197 -12.03 1.22 4.45
CA GLU A 197 -12.59 2.23 5.33
C GLU A 197 -11.57 2.61 6.41
N PRO A 198 -11.62 3.84 6.90
CA PRO A 198 -12.69 4.86 6.76
C PRO A 198 -12.65 5.73 5.48
N ASP A 199 -11.73 5.53 4.53
CA ASP A 199 -11.57 6.35 3.32
C ASP A 199 -12.91 6.61 2.58
N ALA A 200 -13.66 5.55 2.29
CA ALA A 200 -14.87 5.66 1.49
C ALA A 200 -15.97 6.49 2.17
N VAL A 201 -16.09 6.43 3.49
CA VAL A 201 -17.03 7.29 4.23
C VAL A 201 -16.51 8.71 4.34
N GLU A 202 -15.21 8.91 4.57
CA GLU A 202 -14.60 10.23 4.72
C GLU A 202 -14.66 11.06 3.45
N HIS A 203 -14.47 10.45 2.29
CA HIS A 203 -14.68 11.14 1.00
C HIS A 203 -16.06 11.73 0.83
N ARG A 204 -17.08 11.20 1.52
CA ARG A 204 -18.48 11.63 1.40
C ARG A 204 -18.90 12.62 2.48
N TYR A 205 -18.33 12.51 3.69
CA TYR A 205 -18.85 13.14 4.87
C TYR A 205 -17.84 13.94 5.69
N SER A 206 -16.56 13.88 5.46
CA SER A 206 -15.49 14.44 6.28
C SER A 206 -14.90 13.45 7.29
N PRO A 207 -13.59 13.58 7.60
CA PRO A 207 -12.95 12.79 8.66
C PRO A 207 -13.62 12.95 10.03
N ILE A 208 -14.20 14.13 10.29
CA ILE A 208 -14.87 14.41 11.56
C ILE A 208 -16.37 14.57 11.31
N SER A 209 -17.11 13.46 11.36
CA SER A 209 -18.54 13.37 11.14
C SER A 209 -19.17 12.21 11.93
N ASP A 210 -20.50 12.22 12.09
CA ASP A 210 -21.20 11.11 12.74
C ASP A 210 -21.10 9.80 11.91
N GLU A 211 -21.04 9.93 10.59
CA GLU A 211 -20.91 8.80 9.67
C GLU A 211 -19.53 8.17 9.77
N THR A 212 -18.46 8.95 9.82
CA THR A 212 -17.08 8.46 10.03
C THR A 212 -16.93 7.86 11.42
N LYS A 213 -17.53 8.49 12.45
CA LYS A 213 -17.59 7.91 13.80
C LYS A 213 -18.14 6.50 13.80
N ALA A 214 -19.28 6.28 13.15
CA ALA A 214 -19.93 4.97 13.12
C ALA A 214 -19.02 3.89 12.49
N VAL A 215 -18.28 4.25 11.45
CA VAL A 215 -17.35 3.33 10.77
C VAL A 215 -16.09 3.06 11.60
N VAL A 216 -15.49 4.08 12.19
CA VAL A 216 -14.28 3.92 13.02
C VAL A 216 -14.58 3.08 14.28
N GLU A 217 -15.73 3.32 14.93
CA GLU A 217 -16.16 2.52 16.08
C GLU A 217 -16.52 1.07 15.70
N ASP A 218 -17.09 0.84 14.48
CA ASP A 218 -17.29 -0.51 13.95
C ASP A 218 -15.95 -1.23 13.68
N ILE A 219 -14.97 -0.54 13.12
CA ILE A 219 -13.62 -1.09 12.94
C ILE A 219 -13.02 -1.50 14.28
N ASP A 220 -13.08 -0.66 15.31
CA ASP A 220 -12.57 -0.99 16.65
C ASP A 220 -13.30 -2.21 17.26
N ASN A 221 -14.61 -2.33 17.05
CA ASN A 221 -15.39 -3.51 17.48
C ASN A 221 -14.94 -4.79 16.75
N ILE A 222 -14.63 -4.70 15.45
CA ILE A 222 -14.10 -5.83 14.68
C ILE A 222 -12.70 -6.19 15.20
N LEU A 223 -11.86 -5.22 15.50
CA LEU A 223 -10.56 -5.44 16.12
C LEU A 223 -10.67 -6.08 17.51
N ALA A 224 -11.64 -5.67 18.34
CA ALA A 224 -11.93 -6.30 19.63
C ALA A 224 -12.26 -7.78 19.45
N TYR A 225 -13.12 -8.10 18.49
CA TYR A 225 -13.44 -9.47 18.12
C TYR A 225 -12.19 -10.22 17.65
N PHE A 226 -11.45 -9.68 16.69
CA PHE A 226 -10.24 -10.30 16.14
C PHE A 226 -9.20 -10.59 17.24
N MET A 227 -8.86 -9.60 18.06
CA MET A 227 -7.89 -9.71 19.15
C MET A 227 -8.34 -10.71 20.26
N ARG A 228 -9.64 -10.90 20.44
CA ARG A 228 -10.16 -11.94 21.34
C ARG A 228 -10.00 -13.35 20.75
N GLU A 229 -10.39 -13.52 19.48
CA GLU A 229 -10.42 -14.83 18.83
C GLU A 229 -9.01 -15.34 18.47
N VAL A 230 -8.12 -14.46 18.05
CA VAL A 230 -6.73 -14.83 17.67
C VAL A 230 -5.93 -15.40 18.85
N ARG A 231 -6.37 -15.17 20.10
CA ARG A 231 -5.78 -15.81 21.30
C ARG A 231 -5.88 -17.33 21.29
N LYS A 232 -6.76 -17.89 20.44
CA LYS A 232 -6.89 -19.35 20.25
C LYS A 232 -5.80 -19.91 19.34
N SER A 233 -5.04 -19.05 18.67
CA SER A 233 -3.92 -19.49 17.84
C SER A 233 -2.87 -20.21 18.66
N PRO A 234 -2.38 -21.38 18.22
CA PRO A 234 -1.30 -22.09 18.89
C PRO A 234 0.03 -21.33 18.91
N VAL A 235 0.16 -20.28 18.10
CA VAL A 235 1.36 -19.43 18.01
C VAL A 235 1.13 -18.01 18.56
N TYR A 236 0.01 -17.77 19.27
CA TYR A 236 -0.38 -16.43 19.73
C TYR A 236 0.74 -15.65 20.42
N ASP A 237 1.49 -16.28 21.30
CA ASP A 237 2.56 -15.63 22.07
C ASP A 237 3.78 -15.21 21.22
N LYS A 238 3.82 -15.65 19.96
CA LYS A 238 4.85 -15.32 18.97
C LYS A 238 4.38 -14.31 17.92
N ILE A 239 3.10 -13.94 17.92
CA ILE A 239 2.54 -13.02 16.93
C ILE A 239 2.85 -11.57 17.32
N ASN A 240 3.34 -10.82 16.34
CA ASN A 240 3.48 -9.37 16.39
C ASN A 240 2.40 -8.76 15.52
N PHE A 241 1.59 -7.89 16.10
CA PHE A 241 0.48 -7.22 15.42
C PHE A 241 0.88 -5.78 15.09
N ILE A 242 0.52 -5.34 13.89
CA ILE A 242 0.65 -3.97 13.40
C ILE A 242 -0.73 -3.54 12.88
N PHE A 243 -1.23 -2.40 13.32
CA PHE A 243 -2.44 -1.75 12.83
C PHE A 243 -2.07 -0.35 12.39
N THR A 244 -2.28 -0.04 11.12
CA THR A 244 -1.84 1.21 10.51
C THR A 244 -2.79 1.62 9.40
N GLY A 245 -2.44 2.61 8.62
CA GLY A 245 -3.12 3.06 7.40
C GLY A 245 -2.10 3.40 6.32
N ASP A 246 -2.57 3.93 5.24
CA ASP A 246 -1.78 4.29 4.07
C ASP A 246 -1.62 5.80 3.89
N HIS A 247 -2.63 6.59 4.27
CA HIS A 247 -2.64 8.05 4.30
C HIS A 247 -3.71 8.57 5.27
N GLY A 248 -3.75 9.88 5.47
CA GLY A 248 -4.83 10.55 6.16
C GLY A 248 -5.84 11.16 5.18
N MET A 249 -6.63 12.13 5.68
CA MET A 249 -7.73 12.75 4.92
C MET A 249 -7.96 14.18 5.40
N THR A 250 -8.33 15.10 4.48
CA THR A 250 -8.70 16.46 4.82
C THR A 250 -9.98 16.91 4.14
N GLU A 251 -10.76 17.76 4.81
CA GLU A 251 -12.02 18.30 4.31
C GLU A 251 -11.80 19.33 3.20
N LEU A 252 -12.57 19.21 2.14
CA LEU A 252 -12.67 20.18 1.06
C LEU A 252 -13.82 21.18 1.30
N SER A 253 -13.70 22.38 0.73
CA SER A 253 -14.77 23.36 0.69
C SER A 253 -15.09 23.76 -0.75
N PRO A 254 -16.37 23.97 -1.12
CA PRO A 254 -16.74 24.54 -2.41
C PRO A 254 -16.08 25.88 -2.70
N ASP A 255 -15.72 26.64 -1.66
CA ASP A 255 -15.05 27.94 -1.76
C ASP A 255 -13.54 27.84 -1.93
N ARG A 256 -12.95 26.68 -1.66
CA ARG A 256 -11.54 26.37 -1.87
C ARG A 256 -11.34 25.57 -3.16
N TYR A 257 -11.64 26.22 -4.29
CA TYR A 257 -11.65 25.61 -5.62
C TYR A 257 -11.00 26.51 -6.65
N VAL A 258 -10.09 25.95 -7.43
CA VAL A 258 -9.41 26.64 -8.53
C VAL A 258 -9.44 25.77 -9.78
N ASN A 259 -9.90 26.35 -10.89
CA ASN A 259 -9.84 25.73 -12.20
C ASN A 259 -8.75 26.42 -13.05
N ILE A 260 -7.59 25.79 -13.16
CA ILE A 260 -6.43 26.33 -13.88
C ILE A 260 -6.64 26.42 -15.40
N TYR A 261 -7.73 25.86 -15.93
CA TYR A 261 -8.05 26.02 -17.36
C TYR A 261 -8.19 27.50 -17.74
N GLN A 262 -8.65 28.37 -16.82
CA GLN A 262 -8.79 29.80 -17.06
C GLN A 262 -7.48 30.49 -17.47
N TRP A 263 -6.33 29.99 -17.00
CA TRP A 263 -5.01 30.57 -17.31
C TRP A 263 -4.32 29.90 -18.48
N ILE A 264 -4.60 28.62 -18.73
CA ILE A 264 -3.94 27.81 -19.76
C ILE A 264 -4.95 27.09 -20.68
N PRO A 265 -5.96 27.82 -21.24
CA PRO A 265 -7.05 27.21 -22.00
C PRO A 265 -6.49 26.46 -23.22
N ASP A 266 -6.96 25.21 -23.39
CA ASP A 266 -6.61 24.33 -24.53
C ASP A 266 -5.10 24.08 -24.78
N LYS A 267 -4.21 24.38 -23.80
CA LYS A 267 -2.75 24.19 -23.93
C LYS A 267 -2.28 22.79 -23.50
N ILE A 268 -3.13 22.04 -22.81
CA ILE A 268 -2.81 20.70 -22.26
C ILE A 268 -3.23 19.61 -23.24
N LYS A 269 -2.38 18.59 -23.39
CA LYS A 269 -2.64 17.41 -24.18
C LYS A 269 -3.27 16.29 -23.36
N TYR A 270 -2.66 15.99 -22.21
CA TYR A 270 -3.13 15.00 -21.24
C TYR A 270 -2.96 15.52 -19.82
N TYR A 271 -3.81 15.08 -18.91
CA TYR A 271 -3.75 15.47 -17.50
C TYR A 271 -4.40 14.43 -16.59
N TYR A 272 -4.00 14.45 -15.34
CA TYR A 272 -4.69 13.79 -14.23
C TYR A 272 -5.04 14.83 -13.16
N ASN A 273 -6.31 14.92 -12.78
CA ASN A 273 -6.85 15.84 -11.76
C ASN A 273 -6.86 15.22 -10.35
N SER A 274 -6.00 14.25 -10.10
CA SER A 274 -5.70 13.76 -8.75
C SER A 274 -4.70 14.68 -8.04
N ASN A 275 -4.53 14.55 -6.72
CA ASN A 275 -3.42 15.21 -6.05
C ASN A 275 -2.17 14.28 -6.10
N PRO A 276 -1.02 14.77 -6.57
CA PRO A 276 -0.82 16.01 -7.31
C PRO A 276 -1.51 16.00 -8.68
N VAL A 277 -1.90 17.19 -9.16
CA VAL A 277 -2.32 17.36 -10.56
C VAL A 277 -1.10 17.25 -11.45
N THR A 278 -1.14 16.40 -12.47
CA THR A 278 -0.04 16.27 -13.42
C THR A 278 -0.50 16.60 -14.83
N LEU A 279 0.33 17.34 -15.57
CA LEU A 279 -0.02 17.88 -16.87
C LEU A 279 1.04 17.56 -17.93
N GLU A 280 0.58 17.11 -19.09
CA GLU A 280 1.36 16.99 -20.32
C GLU A 280 0.95 18.14 -21.27
N PRO A 281 1.70 19.23 -21.38
CA PRO A 281 1.42 20.31 -22.34
C PRO A 281 1.50 19.83 -23.79
N LYS A 282 0.82 20.52 -24.69
CA LYS A 282 1.01 20.32 -26.12
C LYS A 282 2.45 20.63 -26.53
N ALA A 283 2.91 20.02 -27.61
CA ALA A 283 4.30 20.14 -28.08
C ALA A 283 4.73 21.62 -28.21
N GLY A 284 5.87 21.95 -27.61
CA GLY A 284 6.45 23.27 -27.62
C GLY A 284 5.87 24.28 -26.62
N LEU A 285 4.87 23.86 -25.79
CA LEU A 285 4.21 24.76 -24.84
C LEU A 285 4.64 24.55 -23.39
N LEU A 286 5.60 23.68 -23.11
CA LEU A 286 5.99 23.35 -21.72
C LEU A 286 6.39 24.59 -20.92
N ASP A 287 7.33 25.38 -21.43
CA ASP A 287 7.85 26.55 -20.71
C ASP A 287 6.80 27.67 -20.59
N GLU A 288 5.95 27.84 -21.59
CA GLU A 288 4.86 28.83 -21.58
C GLU A 288 3.81 28.42 -20.49
N VAL A 289 3.37 27.18 -20.50
CA VAL A 289 2.39 26.68 -19.52
C VAL A 289 2.95 26.74 -18.11
N TYR A 290 4.21 26.33 -17.92
CA TYR A 290 4.86 26.40 -16.61
C TYR A 290 4.97 27.83 -16.09
N ALA A 291 5.42 28.77 -16.94
CA ALA A 291 5.56 30.18 -16.56
C ALA A 291 4.20 30.81 -16.17
N GLU A 292 3.15 30.50 -16.91
CA GLU A 292 1.79 30.96 -16.63
C GLU A 292 1.29 30.42 -15.29
N LEU A 293 1.40 29.09 -15.07
CA LEU A 293 1.01 28.48 -13.80
C LEU A 293 1.85 29.03 -12.64
N LYS A 294 3.14 29.25 -12.84
CA LYS A 294 4.03 29.80 -11.82
C LYS A 294 3.69 31.23 -11.42
N ALA A 295 3.24 32.05 -12.40
CA ALA A 295 2.79 33.41 -12.15
C ALA A 295 1.53 33.47 -11.29
N HIS A 296 0.68 32.45 -11.36
CA HIS A 296 -0.59 32.34 -10.61
C HIS A 296 -0.52 31.41 -9.39
N GLU A 297 0.68 30.97 -8.98
CA GLU A 297 0.87 29.98 -7.90
C GLU A 297 0.19 30.42 -6.58
N ALA A 298 0.43 31.65 -6.14
CA ALA A 298 -0.15 32.17 -4.90
C ALA A 298 -1.67 32.38 -4.99
N GLU A 299 -2.18 32.89 -6.13
CA GLU A 299 -3.61 33.08 -6.37
C GLU A 299 -4.34 31.73 -6.50
N GLY A 300 -3.64 30.74 -7.06
CA GLY A 300 -4.16 29.41 -7.33
C GLY A 300 -4.09 28.44 -6.14
N HIS A 301 -3.52 28.86 -5.01
CA HIS A 301 -3.37 28.01 -3.82
C HIS A 301 -2.75 26.66 -4.14
N TYR A 302 -1.64 26.65 -4.85
CA TYR A 302 -0.85 25.48 -5.20
C TYR A 302 0.63 25.82 -5.29
N GLN A 303 1.46 24.78 -5.28
CA GLN A 303 2.86 24.82 -5.72
C GLN A 303 2.97 24.12 -7.08
N VAL A 304 3.77 24.65 -7.99
CA VAL A 304 4.01 24.05 -9.32
C VAL A 304 5.47 23.95 -9.63
N TRP A 305 5.85 22.80 -10.18
CA TRP A 305 7.21 22.50 -10.63
C TRP A 305 7.21 21.85 -12.01
N LYS A 306 8.28 22.03 -12.74
CA LYS A 306 8.65 21.02 -13.73
C LYS A 306 8.98 19.74 -12.96
N ARG A 307 8.70 18.57 -13.52
CA ARG A 307 8.90 17.29 -12.84
C ARG A 307 10.28 17.15 -12.21
N GLU A 308 11.34 17.53 -12.94
CA GLU A 308 12.74 17.50 -12.50
C GLU A 308 13.09 18.56 -11.42
N GLU A 309 12.19 19.49 -11.15
CA GLU A 309 12.33 20.56 -10.15
C GLU A 309 11.51 20.28 -8.87
N VAL A 310 10.80 19.14 -8.81
CA VAL A 310 10.08 18.73 -7.58
C VAL A 310 11.10 18.63 -6.44
N PRO A 311 10.83 19.25 -5.27
CA PRO A 311 11.77 19.22 -4.14
C PRO A 311 12.16 17.81 -3.74
N ALA A 312 13.45 17.59 -3.47
CA ALA A 312 14.02 16.26 -3.23
C ALA A 312 13.37 15.53 -2.03
N GLU A 313 12.87 16.27 -1.05
CA GLU A 313 12.18 15.72 0.12
C GLU A 313 10.88 14.98 -0.19
N PHE A 314 10.28 15.23 -1.37
CA PHE A 314 9.10 14.48 -1.82
C PHE A 314 9.46 13.11 -2.39
N HIS A 315 10.72 12.84 -2.72
CA HIS A 315 11.16 11.62 -3.38
C HIS A 315 10.31 11.28 -4.61
N TYR A 316 10.06 12.30 -5.47
CA TYR A 316 9.12 12.21 -6.58
C TYR A 316 9.60 13.06 -7.77
N GLY A 317 9.41 12.54 -9.00
CA GLY A 317 9.74 13.27 -10.23
C GLY A 317 10.83 12.63 -11.08
N SER A 318 11.51 11.56 -10.62
CA SER A 318 12.54 10.89 -11.39
C SER A 318 11.98 9.89 -12.41
N PHE A 319 10.77 9.38 -12.22
CA PHE A 319 10.14 8.40 -13.13
C PHE A 319 9.53 9.08 -14.37
N GLU A 320 10.39 9.51 -15.31
CA GLU A 320 10.01 10.33 -16.48
C GLU A 320 8.95 9.72 -17.37
N SER A 321 8.89 8.41 -17.49
CA SER A 321 7.94 7.74 -18.38
C SER A 321 6.53 7.61 -17.77
N ARG A 322 6.35 7.91 -16.47
CA ARG A 322 5.07 7.76 -15.74
C ARG A 322 4.54 9.05 -15.12
N ILE A 323 5.41 10.03 -14.90
CA ILE A 323 5.04 11.33 -14.33
C ILE A 323 5.08 12.37 -15.45
N TYR A 324 3.99 13.10 -15.65
CA TYR A 324 3.94 14.16 -16.65
C TYR A 324 4.88 15.32 -16.28
N PRO A 325 5.34 16.12 -17.28
CA PRO A 325 6.40 17.10 -17.10
C PRO A 325 6.06 18.29 -16.20
N ILE A 326 4.78 18.53 -15.89
CA ILE A 326 4.37 19.51 -14.89
C ILE A 326 3.66 18.79 -13.75
N VAL A 327 4.10 19.06 -12.52
CA VAL A 327 3.53 18.57 -11.27
C VAL A 327 3.02 19.77 -10.47
N LEU A 328 1.75 19.73 -10.08
CA LEU A 328 1.12 20.79 -9.34
C LEU A 328 0.48 20.20 -8.08
N LEU A 329 0.93 20.68 -6.91
CA LEU A 329 0.46 20.23 -5.60
C LEU A 329 -0.44 21.32 -4.99
N PRO A 330 -1.74 21.06 -4.82
CA PRO A 330 -2.64 22.00 -4.13
C PRO A 330 -2.23 22.21 -2.66
N GLU A 331 -2.47 23.41 -2.14
CA GLU A 331 -2.49 23.63 -0.69
C GLU A 331 -3.56 22.72 -0.05
N THR A 332 -3.28 22.26 1.17
CA THR A 332 -4.17 21.32 1.87
C THR A 332 -5.58 21.89 2.01
N GLY A 333 -6.56 21.07 1.65
CA GLY A 333 -7.97 21.44 1.62
C GLY A 333 -8.41 22.25 0.40
N TRP A 334 -7.52 22.54 -0.55
CA TRP A 334 -7.87 23.14 -1.84
C TRP A 334 -8.06 22.08 -2.93
N LYS A 335 -9.04 22.29 -3.79
CA LYS A 335 -9.23 21.51 -5.00
C LYS A 335 -8.80 22.28 -6.22
N VAL A 336 -7.75 21.80 -6.89
CA VAL A 336 -7.25 22.37 -8.14
C VAL A 336 -7.52 21.38 -9.26
N VAL A 337 -8.09 21.86 -10.37
CA VAL A 337 -8.41 21.03 -11.54
C VAL A 337 -8.06 21.75 -12.84
N TYR A 338 -7.85 20.97 -13.89
CA TYR A 338 -7.87 21.43 -15.28
C TYR A 338 -9.17 20.91 -15.92
N ASN A 339 -10.16 21.80 -16.14
CA ASN A 339 -11.46 21.41 -16.69
C ASN A 339 -12.06 22.53 -17.57
N LYS A 340 -12.59 22.18 -18.76
CA LYS A 340 -13.27 23.13 -19.64
C LYS A 340 -14.55 23.68 -19.04
N ASP A 341 -15.25 22.88 -18.24
CA ASP A 341 -16.38 23.36 -17.45
C ASP A 341 -15.85 24.13 -16.23
N PRO A 342 -16.16 25.42 -16.08
CA PRO A 342 -15.71 26.24 -14.94
C PRO A 342 -16.07 25.65 -13.56
N GLU A 343 -17.17 24.94 -13.45
CA GLU A 343 -17.63 24.29 -12.22
C GLU A 343 -17.27 22.78 -12.13
N GLY A 344 -16.69 22.26 -13.21
CA GLY A 344 -16.35 20.84 -13.31
C GLY A 344 -15.32 20.41 -12.29
N GLY A 345 -15.69 19.51 -11.37
CA GLY A 345 -14.83 19.02 -10.29
C GLY A 345 -14.86 19.87 -9.02
N ARG A 346 -15.72 20.88 -8.92
CA ARG A 346 -15.92 21.66 -7.68
C ARG A 346 -16.35 20.72 -6.54
N PRO A 347 -15.73 20.82 -5.35
CA PRO A 347 -16.09 19.98 -4.21
C PRO A 347 -17.54 20.20 -3.78
N ARG A 348 -18.15 19.13 -3.27
CA ARG A 348 -19.40 19.25 -2.53
C ARG A 348 -19.10 19.67 -1.08
N PRO A 349 -20.04 20.34 -0.40
CA PRO A 349 -19.90 20.56 1.04
C PRO A 349 -19.66 19.26 1.79
N LYS A 350 -18.75 19.27 2.76
CA LYS A 350 -18.37 18.12 3.60
C LYS A 350 -17.75 16.95 2.83
N SER A 351 -17.33 17.11 1.59
CA SER A 351 -16.48 16.12 0.93
C SER A 351 -15.05 16.27 1.38
N SER A 352 -14.27 15.19 1.29
CA SER A 352 -12.87 15.19 1.66
C SER A 352 -12.02 14.53 0.59
N THR A 353 -10.71 14.73 0.66
CA THR A 353 -9.74 14.09 -0.20
C THR A 353 -8.37 14.03 0.48
N HIS A 354 -7.48 13.29 -0.13
CA HIS A 354 -6.09 13.08 0.27
C HIS A 354 -5.14 13.38 -0.90
N GLY A 355 -3.87 12.94 -0.82
CA GLY A 355 -2.88 13.14 -1.89
C GLY A 355 -2.14 14.48 -1.80
N PHE A 356 -2.28 15.20 -0.68
CA PHE A 356 -1.55 16.42 -0.39
C PHE A 356 -0.10 16.14 0.06
N SER A 357 0.58 17.17 0.52
CA SER A 357 1.94 17.04 1.05
C SER A 357 2.00 16.01 2.19
N PRO A 358 2.92 15.04 2.17
CA PRO A 358 3.08 14.11 3.29
C PRO A 358 3.56 14.78 4.58
N PHE A 359 4.06 16.03 4.50
CA PHE A 359 4.48 16.83 5.65
C PHE A 359 3.30 17.52 6.34
N ASP A 360 2.12 17.47 5.74
CA ASP A 360 0.90 17.98 6.34
C ASP A 360 0.30 16.91 7.27
N ARG A 361 0.02 17.30 8.52
CA ARG A 361 -0.45 16.36 9.53
C ARG A 361 -1.81 15.74 9.19
N ASP A 362 -2.64 16.39 8.37
CA ASP A 362 -3.89 15.79 7.90
C ASP A 362 -3.65 14.54 7.03
N MET A 363 -2.44 14.39 6.48
CA MET A 363 -2.02 13.19 5.73
C MET A 363 -1.37 12.13 6.61
N HIS A 364 -1.01 12.46 7.86
CA HIS A 364 -0.37 11.51 8.76
C HIS A 364 -1.34 10.41 9.23
N ILE A 365 -0.78 9.29 9.61
CA ILE A 365 -1.44 8.02 9.88
C ILE A 365 -1.18 7.60 11.32
N ALA A 366 -2.13 6.94 11.94
CA ALA A 366 -1.90 6.23 13.20
C ALA A 366 -1.18 4.89 12.98
N PHE A 367 -0.20 4.61 13.81
CA PHE A 367 0.51 3.33 13.84
C PHE A 367 0.45 2.74 15.25
N TYR A 368 -0.11 1.55 15.34
CA TYR A 368 -0.18 0.78 16.58
C TYR A 368 0.52 -0.56 16.38
N ALA A 369 1.35 -0.96 17.33
CA ALA A 369 1.98 -2.27 17.28
C ALA A 369 2.11 -2.91 18.65
N CYS A 370 1.88 -4.22 18.72
CA CYS A 370 2.07 -4.98 19.95
C CYS A 370 2.54 -6.41 19.65
N GLY A 371 3.20 -7.02 20.61
CA GLY A 371 3.73 -8.37 20.50
C GLY A 371 5.11 -8.51 21.13
N PRO A 372 5.74 -9.69 21.01
CA PRO A 372 7.00 -9.97 21.67
C PRO A 372 8.19 -9.10 21.22
N ALA A 373 8.20 -8.61 19.97
CA ALA A 373 9.27 -7.76 19.45
C ALA A 373 9.19 -6.31 19.94
N PHE A 374 7.99 -5.83 20.26
CA PHE A 374 7.75 -4.42 20.55
C PHE A 374 7.88 -4.05 22.03
N LYS A 375 8.31 -2.83 22.31
CA LYS A 375 8.23 -2.22 23.63
C LYS A 375 6.78 -2.14 24.10
N LYS A 376 6.59 -2.01 25.41
CA LYS A 376 5.26 -1.85 26.02
C LYS A 376 5.09 -0.42 26.51
N ASN A 377 3.87 0.10 26.38
CA ASN A 377 3.50 1.45 26.81
C ASN A 377 4.51 2.50 26.32
N TYR A 378 4.80 2.43 25.03
CA TYR A 378 5.82 3.25 24.41
C TYR A 378 5.23 4.11 23.29
N LYS A 379 5.33 5.41 23.44
CA LYS A 379 5.07 6.36 22.36
C LYS A 379 6.38 6.60 21.61
N HIS A 380 6.36 6.34 20.31
CA HIS A 380 7.50 6.62 19.45
C HIS A 380 7.34 8.03 18.88
N ASP A 381 8.24 8.93 19.27
CA ASP A 381 8.12 10.36 18.95
C ASP A 381 8.70 10.73 17.57
N LYS A 382 9.47 9.82 16.95
CA LYS A 382 10.06 10.07 15.64
C LYS A 382 9.04 9.71 14.56
N ILE A 383 8.64 10.69 13.76
CA ILE A 383 7.80 10.46 12.59
C ILE A 383 8.64 9.81 11.49
N PHE A 384 8.13 8.74 10.88
CA PHE A 384 8.79 8.00 9.82
C PHE A 384 7.83 7.68 8.67
N TYR A 385 8.37 7.38 7.49
CA TYR A 385 7.57 6.97 6.34
C TYR A 385 7.00 5.56 6.52
N ASN A 386 5.75 5.34 6.11
CA ASN A 386 5.06 4.05 6.16
C ASN A 386 5.77 2.94 5.33
N LEU A 387 6.63 3.28 4.37
CA LEU A 387 7.46 2.30 3.65
C LEU A 387 8.37 1.49 4.60
N ASN A 388 8.66 2.01 5.81
CA ASN A 388 9.43 1.27 6.82
C ASN A 388 8.70 0.04 7.38
N ASP A 389 7.41 -0.14 7.11
CA ASP A 389 6.68 -1.36 7.47
C ASP A 389 7.34 -2.61 6.87
N HIS A 390 7.85 -2.51 5.63
CA HIS A 390 8.67 -3.54 5.00
C HIS A 390 9.86 -3.96 5.89
N LEU A 391 10.62 -2.98 6.38
CA LEU A 391 11.80 -3.24 7.22
C LEU A 391 11.40 -3.73 8.63
N ILE A 392 10.33 -3.21 9.23
CA ILE A 392 9.79 -3.68 10.49
C ILE A 392 9.43 -5.17 10.40
N ILE A 393 8.69 -5.55 9.37
CA ILE A 393 8.26 -6.94 9.12
C ILE A 393 9.48 -7.85 8.97
N THR A 394 10.44 -7.50 8.09
CA THR A 394 11.63 -8.34 7.85
C THR A 394 12.48 -8.51 9.10
N LYS A 395 12.63 -7.46 9.92
CA LYS A 395 13.35 -7.53 11.19
C LYS A 395 12.69 -8.46 12.20
N ILE A 396 11.35 -8.43 12.30
CA ILE A 396 10.61 -9.33 13.19
C ILE A 396 10.72 -10.78 12.71
N LEU A 397 10.60 -11.02 11.42
CA LEU A 397 10.67 -12.36 10.82
C LEU A 397 12.11 -12.92 10.75
N GLY A 398 13.13 -12.10 11.04
CA GLY A 398 14.54 -12.51 10.98
C GLY A 398 15.03 -12.79 9.57
N ILE A 399 14.49 -12.09 8.58
CA ILE A 399 14.87 -12.22 7.16
C ILE A 399 15.50 -10.93 6.64
N GLU A 400 16.21 -11.01 5.53
CA GLU A 400 16.79 -9.84 4.87
C GLU A 400 15.74 -9.10 4.06
N PRO A 401 15.68 -7.76 4.14
CA PRO A 401 14.76 -6.97 3.32
C PRO A 401 15.12 -7.05 1.84
N ALA A 402 14.13 -6.86 0.98
CA ALA A 402 14.35 -6.71 -0.45
C ALA A 402 15.33 -5.59 -0.77
N GLN A 403 16.10 -5.76 -1.85
CA GLN A 403 17.05 -4.75 -2.33
C GLN A 403 16.81 -4.42 -3.80
N PRO A 404 16.88 -3.12 -4.20
CA PRO A 404 17.05 -1.96 -3.31
C PRO A 404 15.79 -1.68 -2.47
N ASN A 405 15.94 -0.95 -1.35
CA ASN A 405 14.84 -0.34 -0.62
C ASN A 405 15.25 1.04 -0.07
N ASP A 406 14.27 1.84 0.30
CA ASP A 406 14.43 3.20 0.82
C ASP A 406 14.22 3.28 2.33
N CYS A 407 14.11 2.14 3.00
CA CYS A 407 13.85 2.05 4.44
C CYS A 407 15.03 2.55 5.27
N ASN A 408 14.73 3.08 6.45
CA ASN A 408 15.74 3.54 7.40
C ASN A 408 15.51 2.94 8.79
N TRP A 409 16.41 2.02 9.20
CA TRP A 409 16.34 1.38 10.51
C TRP A 409 16.43 2.35 11.69
N ASP A 410 17.18 3.45 11.54
CA ASP A 410 17.34 4.45 12.59
C ASP A 410 16.04 5.21 12.91
N ASP A 411 15.05 5.15 12.01
CA ASP A 411 13.76 5.76 12.21
C ASP A 411 12.82 4.89 13.07
N VAL A 412 13.00 3.56 13.05
CA VAL A 412 12.06 2.61 13.65
C VAL A 412 12.65 1.77 14.79
N LYS A 413 13.99 1.64 14.89
CA LYS A 413 14.65 0.79 15.90
C LYS A 413 14.23 1.08 17.34
N GLY A 414 13.83 2.33 17.63
CA GLY A 414 13.42 2.77 18.95
C GLY A 414 12.18 2.06 19.50
N MET A 415 11.35 1.44 18.63
CA MET A 415 10.13 0.73 18.99
C MET A 415 10.39 -0.70 19.50
N PHE A 416 11.55 -1.26 19.20
CA PHE A 416 11.89 -2.66 19.52
C PHE A 416 12.50 -2.79 20.92
N ARG A 417 12.37 -4.01 21.49
CA ARG A 417 12.98 -4.36 22.80
C ARG A 417 14.47 -4.58 22.72
#